data_bdc3f13c2d81cdc34ef47eb3a62a8542
#
_entry.id   bdc3f13c2d81cdc34ef47eb3a62a8542
#
_cell.length_a   1.000
_cell.length_b   1.000
_cell.length_c   1.000
_cell.angle_alpha   90.00
_cell.angle_beta   90.00
_cell.angle_gamma   90.00
#
_symmetry.space_group_name_H-M   'P 1'
#
loop_
_entity.id
_entity.type
_entity.pdbx_description
1 polymer ?
#
loop_
_entity_poly.entity_id
_entity_poly.type
_entity_poly.pdbx_seq_one_letter_code
_entity_poly.pdbx_strand_id
1 'polypeptide(L)'
;MVQIDNNISDKRIRLTIRIGEGSMMFAVGDPQADDNIVFEPYELNNSISIAANLREAFKKSELLQSGYKRVLLVVDTPTMLVPLDEYREQDVETLYKHTFKWQRSEDIITSILPELNAVAVFAVNKDLKMVVDDHFADIRVQPLMQAVWTHLYRRAFTGTRQKLFAYFHDKRMEVMRFQRNRFEFSNSYEATGTSDILYFLLYVWKLMGMDRGDNELYMVGNVPNRDEMRGELQQFISRNYIMNIETDFNNAEMAKRNDIPYDLKALYLD
;
A
#
# COMPACT_ATOMS: atom_id res chain seq x y z
N MET A 1 -25.38 -4.85 15.73
CA MET A 1 -26.24 -4.68 14.55
C MET A 1 -25.99 -3.25 14.08
N VAL A 2 -25.03 -3.06 13.19
CA VAL A 2 -24.72 -1.73 12.63
C VAL A 2 -25.83 -1.43 11.61
N GLN A 3 -26.57 -0.36 11.82
CA GLN A 3 -27.52 0.13 10.81
C GLN A 3 -26.70 0.61 9.60
N ILE A 4 -26.67 -0.19 8.56
CA ILE A 4 -26.22 0.24 7.24
C ILE A 4 -27.35 1.13 6.72
N ASP A 5 -27.12 2.44 6.73
CA ASP A 5 -28.08 3.41 6.21
C ASP A 5 -28.38 3.10 4.75
N ASN A 6 -29.66 2.88 4.44
CA ASN A 6 -30.16 2.52 3.11
C ASN A 6 -30.03 3.63 2.05
N ASN A 7 -29.15 4.60 2.24
CA ASN A 7 -28.91 5.69 1.28
C ASN A 7 -27.70 5.37 0.35
N ILE A 8 -27.61 4.11 -0.09
CA ILE A 8 -26.55 3.56 -0.97
C ILE A 8 -26.60 4.16 -2.40
N SER A 9 -27.45 5.15 -2.66
CA SER A 9 -27.54 5.78 -3.97
C SER A 9 -26.49 6.85 -4.27
N ASP A 10 -25.52 7.12 -3.37
CA ASP A 10 -24.47 8.06 -3.71
C ASP A 10 -23.50 7.41 -4.71
N LYS A 11 -23.66 7.81 -5.97
CA LYS A 11 -22.87 7.35 -7.13
C LYS A 11 -21.36 7.61 -7.01
N ARG A 12 -20.89 8.17 -5.88
CA ARG A 12 -19.50 8.56 -5.63
C ARG A 12 -18.73 7.54 -4.79
N ILE A 13 -19.40 6.82 -3.88
CA ILE A 13 -18.75 5.89 -2.96
C ILE A 13 -18.30 4.63 -3.68
N ARG A 14 -17.07 4.19 -3.41
CA ARG A 14 -16.50 2.93 -3.88
C ARG A 14 -16.29 1.97 -2.73
N LEU A 15 -16.66 0.71 -2.93
CA LEU A 15 -16.22 -0.35 -2.07
C LEU A 15 -14.74 -0.63 -2.35
N THR A 16 -13.91 -0.72 -1.34
CA THR A 16 -12.51 -1.15 -1.46
C THR A 16 -12.41 -2.64 -1.17
N ILE A 17 -11.82 -3.39 -2.10
CA ILE A 17 -11.37 -4.77 -1.89
C ILE A 17 -9.84 -4.72 -1.83
N ARG A 18 -9.27 -4.96 -0.64
CA ARG A 18 -7.82 -5.03 -0.42
C ARG A 18 -7.39 -6.49 -0.37
N ILE A 19 -6.46 -6.84 -1.25
CA ILE A 19 -5.81 -8.15 -1.30
C ILE A 19 -4.34 -7.98 -0.92
N GLY A 20 -3.95 -8.51 0.24
CA GLY A 20 -2.56 -8.57 0.70
C GLY A 20 -2.00 -10.00 0.64
N GLU A 21 -0.75 -10.16 1.01
CA GLU A 21 -0.16 -11.49 1.18
C GLU A 21 -0.80 -12.18 2.39
N GLY A 22 -1.66 -13.17 2.12
CA GLY A 22 -2.36 -13.91 3.17
C GLY A 22 -3.51 -13.13 3.85
N SER A 23 -3.97 -12.02 3.28
CA SER A 23 -5.06 -11.22 3.83
C SER A 23 -6.02 -10.70 2.76
N MET A 24 -7.29 -10.62 3.10
CA MET A 24 -8.34 -9.99 2.29
C MET A 24 -9.21 -9.13 3.20
N MET A 25 -9.56 -7.94 2.75
CA MET A 25 -10.32 -6.99 3.57
C MET A 25 -11.25 -6.19 2.68
N PHE A 26 -12.41 -5.84 3.22
CA PHE A 26 -13.39 -5.00 2.56
C PHE A 26 -13.56 -3.72 3.38
N ALA A 27 -13.64 -2.60 2.71
CA ALA A 27 -13.85 -1.33 3.38
C ALA A 27 -14.71 -0.41 2.52
N VAL A 28 -15.49 0.42 3.18
CA VAL A 28 -16.24 1.49 2.53
C VAL A 28 -16.26 2.68 3.45
N GLY A 29 -16.08 3.84 2.90
CA GLY A 29 -16.13 5.10 3.64
C GLY A 29 -16.25 6.27 2.70
N ASP A 30 -16.74 7.38 3.22
CA ASP A 30 -16.66 8.67 2.56
C ASP A 30 -15.44 9.40 3.14
N PRO A 31 -14.39 9.66 2.35
CA PRO A 31 -13.23 10.41 2.82
C PRO A 31 -13.56 11.83 3.31
N GLN A 32 -14.77 12.33 2.99
CA GLN A 32 -15.24 13.66 3.39
C GLN A 32 -16.15 13.65 4.63
N ALA A 33 -16.57 12.46 5.09
CA ALA A 33 -17.38 12.31 6.29
C ALA A 33 -16.51 11.70 7.39
N ASP A 34 -16.18 12.50 8.40
CA ASP A 34 -15.46 12.03 9.58
C ASP A 34 -16.11 10.76 10.15
N ASP A 35 -15.28 9.73 10.34
CA ASP A 35 -15.53 8.53 11.15
C ASP A 35 -16.49 7.44 10.63
N ASN A 36 -17.02 7.49 9.42
CA ASN A 36 -17.93 6.44 8.91
C ASN A 36 -17.25 5.44 7.98
N ILE A 37 -16.09 4.91 8.36
CA ILE A 37 -15.48 3.81 7.61
C ILE A 37 -15.94 2.47 8.20
N VAL A 38 -16.68 1.72 7.38
CA VAL A 38 -17.01 0.33 7.68
C VAL A 38 -15.87 -0.54 7.16
N PHE A 39 -15.33 -1.37 8.03
CA PHE A 39 -14.20 -2.24 7.73
C PHE A 39 -14.54 -3.68 8.11
N GLU A 40 -14.36 -4.60 7.18
CA GLU A 40 -14.66 -6.02 7.33
C GLU A 40 -13.44 -6.85 6.91
N PRO A 41 -12.68 -7.45 7.86
CA PRO A 41 -11.63 -8.39 7.54
C PRO A 41 -12.24 -9.73 7.10
N TYR A 42 -11.59 -10.42 6.15
CA TYR A 42 -12.00 -11.74 5.68
C TYR A 42 -10.87 -12.77 5.92
N GLU A 43 -11.21 -13.86 6.60
CA GLU A 43 -10.28 -14.94 6.87
C GLU A 43 -10.10 -15.82 5.62
N LEU A 44 -8.87 -15.86 5.11
CA LEU A 44 -8.54 -16.63 3.91
C LEU A 44 -8.45 -18.13 4.20
N ASN A 45 -9.04 -18.92 3.31
CA ASN A 45 -8.76 -20.34 3.22
C ASN A 45 -7.54 -20.58 2.33
N ASN A 46 -6.41 -20.92 2.93
CA ASN A 46 -5.14 -21.14 2.24
C ASN A 46 -5.14 -22.38 1.31
N SER A 47 -6.18 -23.21 1.33
CA SER A 47 -6.30 -24.39 0.47
C SER A 47 -6.89 -24.09 -0.92
N ILE A 48 -7.38 -22.87 -1.13
CA ILE A 48 -7.98 -22.43 -2.39
C ILE A 48 -7.34 -21.14 -2.89
N SER A 49 -7.51 -20.84 -4.17
CA SER A 49 -6.94 -19.62 -4.77
C SER A 49 -7.57 -18.35 -4.18
N ILE A 50 -6.88 -17.21 -4.33
CA ILE A 50 -7.40 -15.91 -3.90
C ILE A 50 -8.71 -15.54 -4.62
N ALA A 51 -8.84 -15.89 -5.90
CA ALA A 51 -10.07 -15.71 -6.67
C ALA A 51 -11.22 -16.57 -6.12
N ALA A 52 -10.94 -17.83 -5.70
CA ALA A 52 -11.94 -18.68 -5.07
C ALA A 52 -12.34 -18.15 -3.68
N ASN A 53 -11.39 -17.65 -2.90
CA ASN A 53 -11.67 -16.97 -1.64
C ASN A 53 -12.61 -15.76 -1.84
N LEU A 54 -12.37 -14.95 -2.86
CA LEU A 54 -13.24 -13.82 -3.15
C LEU A 54 -14.66 -14.26 -3.54
N ARG A 55 -14.81 -15.33 -4.36
CA ARG A 55 -16.13 -15.89 -4.66
C ARG A 55 -16.87 -16.37 -3.41
N GLU A 56 -16.16 -16.99 -2.46
CA GLU A 56 -16.75 -17.38 -1.18
C GLU A 56 -17.08 -16.16 -0.29
N ALA A 57 -16.27 -15.13 -0.34
CA ALA A 57 -16.52 -13.89 0.38
C ALA A 57 -17.81 -13.20 -0.09
N PHE A 58 -18.14 -13.22 -1.39
CA PHE A 58 -19.41 -12.69 -1.90
C PHE A 58 -20.65 -13.38 -1.31
N LYS A 59 -20.50 -14.60 -0.80
CA LYS A 59 -21.60 -15.32 -0.14
C LYS A 59 -21.75 -15.00 1.34
N LYS A 60 -20.70 -14.41 1.98
CA LYS A 60 -20.62 -14.27 3.44
C LYS A 60 -20.52 -12.81 3.89
N SER A 61 -19.86 -11.96 3.12
CA SER A 61 -19.59 -10.57 3.48
C SER A 61 -20.82 -9.70 3.30
N GLU A 62 -21.18 -8.98 4.36
CA GLU A 62 -22.27 -8.00 4.31
C GLU A 62 -21.94 -6.84 3.38
N LEU A 63 -20.67 -6.37 3.39
CA LEU A 63 -20.23 -5.29 2.50
C LEU A 63 -20.30 -5.67 1.03
N LEU A 64 -19.86 -6.86 0.66
CA LEU A 64 -19.91 -7.32 -0.74
C LEU A 64 -21.35 -7.51 -1.23
N GLN A 65 -22.28 -7.84 -0.33
CA GLN A 65 -23.72 -8.03 -0.64
C GLN A 65 -24.51 -6.71 -0.61
N SER A 66 -23.94 -5.62 -0.15
CA SER A 66 -24.65 -4.34 0.03
C SER A 66 -25.00 -3.61 -1.29
N GLY A 67 -24.68 -4.19 -2.45
CA GLY A 67 -25.12 -3.68 -3.75
C GLY A 67 -24.32 -2.53 -4.33
N TYR A 68 -23.13 -2.24 -3.82
CA TYR A 68 -22.19 -1.27 -4.43
C TYR A 68 -21.94 -1.62 -5.90
N LYS A 69 -21.93 -0.63 -6.77
CA LYS A 69 -21.67 -0.79 -8.20
C LYS A 69 -20.25 -0.41 -8.60
N ARG A 70 -19.55 0.27 -7.71
CA ARG A 70 -18.20 0.81 -7.93
C ARG A 70 -17.26 0.17 -6.94
N VAL A 71 -16.13 -0.31 -7.43
CA VAL A 71 -15.10 -0.93 -6.60
C VAL A 71 -13.71 -0.34 -6.87
N LEU A 72 -12.91 -0.30 -5.83
CA LEU A 72 -11.47 -0.12 -5.88
C LEU A 72 -10.82 -1.44 -5.46
N LEU A 73 -10.18 -2.12 -6.40
CA LEU A 73 -9.37 -3.29 -6.11
C LEU A 73 -7.93 -2.85 -5.80
N VAL A 74 -7.51 -3.05 -4.58
CA VAL A 74 -6.15 -2.77 -4.09
C VAL A 74 -5.42 -4.09 -3.97
N VAL A 75 -4.31 -4.25 -4.69
CA VAL A 75 -3.55 -5.51 -4.73
C VAL A 75 -2.12 -5.34 -4.26
N ASP A 76 -1.69 -6.23 -3.38
CA ASP A 76 -0.30 -6.37 -2.98
C ASP A 76 0.41 -7.27 -3.99
N THR A 77 1.20 -6.67 -4.86
CA THR A 77 1.90 -7.32 -5.96
C THR A 77 3.21 -6.60 -6.24
N PRO A 78 4.24 -7.28 -6.74
CA PRO A 78 5.45 -6.61 -7.17
C PRO A 78 5.13 -5.45 -8.11
N THR A 79 5.64 -4.27 -7.78
CA THR A 79 5.32 -3.03 -8.50
C THR A 79 6.58 -2.25 -8.75
N MET A 80 6.80 -1.82 -9.99
CA MET A 80 7.85 -0.87 -10.31
C MET A 80 7.27 0.50 -10.63
N LEU A 81 8.01 1.54 -10.26
CA LEU A 81 7.71 2.92 -10.62
C LEU A 81 8.59 3.32 -11.81
N VAL A 82 7.96 3.78 -12.88
CA VAL A 82 8.64 4.30 -14.07
C VAL A 82 8.42 5.82 -14.10
N PRO A 83 9.48 6.66 -14.20
CA PRO A 83 9.32 8.10 -14.39
C PRO A 83 8.44 8.40 -15.61
N LEU A 84 7.55 9.37 -15.50
CA LEU A 84 6.57 9.66 -16.55
C LEU A 84 7.23 10.09 -17.87
N ASP A 85 8.36 10.77 -17.81
CA ASP A 85 9.16 11.17 -18.96
C ASP A 85 9.92 10.02 -19.64
N GLU A 86 10.14 8.92 -18.93
CA GLU A 86 10.75 7.69 -19.45
C GLU A 86 9.72 6.62 -19.81
N TYR A 87 8.45 6.82 -19.45
CA TYR A 87 7.39 5.85 -19.67
C TYR A 87 7.05 5.70 -21.16
N ARG A 88 7.07 4.45 -21.62
CA ARG A 88 6.66 4.06 -22.98
C ARG A 88 5.77 2.82 -22.89
N GLU A 89 4.52 2.95 -23.26
CA GLU A 89 3.52 1.88 -23.13
C GLU A 89 3.97 0.56 -23.80
N GLN A 90 4.60 0.66 -24.95
CA GLN A 90 5.09 -0.50 -25.73
C GLN A 90 6.20 -1.30 -25.03
N ASP A 91 6.94 -0.69 -24.10
CA ASP A 91 8.09 -1.31 -23.43
C ASP A 91 7.73 -1.88 -22.05
N VAL A 92 6.59 -1.47 -21.50
CA VAL A 92 6.18 -1.76 -20.11
C VAL A 92 6.13 -3.25 -19.80
N GLU A 93 5.49 -4.03 -20.68
CA GLU A 93 5.34 -5.47 -20.49
C GLU A 93 6.71 -6.17 -20.47
N THR A 94 7.60 -5.77 -21.37
CA THR A 94 8.96 -6.30 -21.45
C THR A 94 9.76 -5.94 -20.18
N LEU A 95 9.72 -4.68 -19.75
CA LEU A 95 10.41 -4.23 -18.55
C LEU A 95 9.91 -4.98 -17.30
N TYR A 96 8.60 -5.12 -17.14
CA TYR A 96 8.02 -5.82 -16.00
C TYR A 96 8.46 -7.28 -15.93
N LYS A 97 8.38 -8.00 -17.07
CA LYS A 97 8.77 -9.40 -17.17
C LYS A 97 10.27 -9.65 -16.96
N HIS A 98 11.12 -8.67 -17.25
CA HIS A 98 12.55 -8.74 -16.95
C HIS A 98 12.86 -8.45 -15.48
N THR A 99 12.04 -7.62 -14.83
CA THR A 99 12.27 -7.20 -13.45
C THR A 99 11.70 -8.21 -12.44
N PHE A 100 10.51 -8.74 -12.73
CA PHE A 100 9.79 -9.62 -11.81
C PHE A 100 9.47 -10.98 -12.41
N LYS A 101 9.28 -11.98 -11.53
CA LYS A 101 8.71 -13.26 -11.94
C LYS A 101 7.25 -13.04 -12.31
N TRP A 102 6.94 -13.24 -13.59
CA TRP A 102 5.60 -13.07 -14.13
C TRP A 102 5.00 -14.44 -14.53
N GLN A 103 3.68 -14.56 -14.37
CA GLN A 103 2.92 -15.75 -14.77
C GLN A 103 1.93 -15.42 -15.89
N ARG A 104 1.64 -16.39 -16.77
CA ARG A 104 0.65 -16.22 -17.85
C ARG A 104 -0.78 -15.98 -17.34
N SER A 105 -1.05 -16.33 -16.08
CA SER A 105 -2.31 -16.09 -15.38
C SER A 105 -2.46 -14.66 -14.86
N GLU A 106 -1.53 -13.77 -15.18
CA GLU A 106 -1.53 -12.37 -14.75
C GLU A 106 -1.63 -11.43 -15.95
N ASP A 107 -2.31 -10.30 -15.76
CA ASP A 107 -2.31 -9.15 -16.64
C ASP A 107 -1.42 -8.07 -16.06
N ILE A 108 -0.52 -7.52 -16.88
CA ILE A 108 0.30 -6.36 -16.50
C ILE A 108 -0.53 -5.11 -16.78
N ILE A 109 -0.72 -4.29 -15.76
CA ILE A 109 -1.50 -3.06 -15.84
C ILE A 109 -0.72 -1.88 -15.25
N THR A 110 -1.20 -0.68 -15.51
CA THR A 110 -0.53 0.55 -15.11
C THR A 110 -1.47 1.47 -14.34
N SER A 111 -0.91 2.26 -13.43
CA SER A 111 -1.62 3.34 -12.72
C SER A 111 -0.75 4.59 -12.71
N ILE A 112 -1.31 5.72 -13.14
CA ILE A 112 -0.60 6.99 -13.16
C ILE A 112 -0.60 7.61 -11.77
N LEU A 113 0.58 8.06 -11.32
CA LEU A 113 0.82 8.73 -10.05
C LEU A 113 1.30 10.18 -10.31
N PRO A 114 0.38 11.12 -10.54
CA PRO A 114 0.76 12.48 -10.96
C PRO A 114 1.67 13.19 -9.95
N GLU A 115 1.40 13.04 -8.66
CA GLU A 115 2.20 13.68 -7.59
C GLU A 115 3.65 13.20 -7.57
N LEU A 116 3.89 11.95 -7.96
CA LEU A 116 5.23 11.36 -8.02
C LEU A 116 5.89 11.50 -9.38
N ASN A 117 5.19 12.08 -10.36
CA ASN A 117 5.59 12.13 -11.76
C ASN A 117 6.01 10.74 -12.29
N ALA A 118 5.17 9.73 -12.01
CA ALA A 118 5.48 8.33 -12.26
C ALA A 118 4.27 7.52 -12.74
N VAL A 119 4.57 6.38 -13.32
CA VAL A 119 3.61 5.32 -13.64
C VAL A 119 3.97 4.09 -12.83
N ALA A 120 3.05 3.59 -12.02
CA ALA A 120 3.17 2.29 -11.38
C ALA A 120 2.81 1.19 -12.37
N VAL A 121 3.69 0.21 -12.52
CA VAL A 121 3.48 -0.97 -13.36
C VAL A 121 3.45 -2.19 -12.48
N PHE A 122 2.39 -2.97 -12.55
CA PHE A 122 2.13 -4.11 -11.66
C PHE A 122 1.28 -5.18 -12.34
N ALA A 123 1.25 -6.38 -11.77
CA ALA A 123 0.48 -7.49 -12.32
C ALA A 123 -0.74 -7.80 -11.45
N VAL A 124 -1.82 -8.24 -12.10
CA VAL A 124 -3.05 -8.68 -11.43
C VAL A 124 -3.45 -10.06 -11.96
N ASN A 125 -3.80 -10.96 -11.04
CA ASN A 125 -4.29 -12.27 -11.42
C ASN A 125 -5.59 -12.18 -12.22
N LYS A 126 -5.65 -12.84 -13.39
CA LYS A 126 -6.79 -12.80 -14.33
C LYS A 126 -8.06 -13.35 -13.72
N ASP A 127 -7.95 -14.45 -12.97
CA ASP A 127 -9.13 -15.07 -12.34
C ASP A 127 -9.70 -14.17 -11.24
N LEU A 128 -8.82 -13.48 -10.48
CA LEU A 128 -9.25 -12.50 -9.49
C LEU A 128 -9.97 -11.33 -10.16
N LYS A 129 -9.36 -10.79 -11.23
CA LYS A 129 -9.96 -9.70 -11.99
C LYS A 129 -11.32 -10.10 -12.56
N MET A 130 -11.44 -11.29 -13.14
CA MET A 130 -12.70 -11.82 -13.67
C MET A 130 -13.81 -11.87 -12.59
N VAL A 131 -13.48 -12.33 -11.37
CA VAL A 131 -14.47 -12.33 -10.26
C VAL A 131 -14.95 -10.92 -9.94
N VAL A 132 -14.06 -9.94 -9.98
CA VAL A 132 -14.44 -8.52 -9.74
C VAL A 132 -15.27 -7.96 -10.89
N ASP A 133 -14.87 -8.25 -12.13
CA ASP A 133 -15.58 -7.83 -13.36
C ASP A 133 -17.03 -8.38 -13.41
N ASP A 134 -17.26 -9.58 -12.89
CA ASP A 134 -18.61 -10.23 -12.83
C ASP A 134 -19.56 -9.52 -11.85
N HIS A 135 -19.05 -8.80 -10.85
CA HIS A 135 -19.86 -8.25 -9.76
C HIS A 135 -20.01 -6.71 -9.80
N PHE A 136 -19.08 -6.01 -10.43
CA PHE A 136 -19.05 -4.55 -10.40
C PHE A 136 -19.03 -3.92 -11.80
N ALA A 137 -19.74 -2.82 -11.95
CA ALA A 137 -19.85 -2.11 -13.22
C ALA A 137 -18.73 -1.06 -13.45
N ASP A 138 -18.16 -0.51 -12.37
CA ASP A 138 -17.10 0.51 -12.42
C ASP A 138 -15.95 0.06 -11.50
N ILE A 139 -14.88 -0.42 -12.11
CA ILE A 139 -13.74 -1.02 -11.42
C ILE A 139 -12.52 -0.15 -11.61
N ARG A 140 -11.87 0.18 -10.50
CA ARG A 140 -10.50 0.71 -10.49
C ARG A 140 -9.58 -0.28 -9.84
N VAL A 141 -8.36 -0.39 -10.37
CA VAL A 141 -7.34 -1.27 -9.81
C VAL A 141 -6.09 -0.46 -9.54
N GLN A 142 -5.51 -0.63 -8.36
CA GLN A 142 -4.26 0.01 -8.00
C GLN A 142 -3.38 -0.91 -7.15
N PRO A 143 -2.04 -0.73 -7.18
CA PRO A 143 -1.17 -1.44 -6.27
C PRO A 143 -1.36 -0.93 -4.84
N LEU A 144 -1.18 -1.81 -3.85
CA LEU A 144 -1.29 -1.48 -2.42
C LEU A 144 -0.43 -0.28 -2.04
N MET A 145 0.77 -0.22 -2.57
CA MET A 145 1.73 0.84 -2.25
C MET A 145 1.33 2.23 -2.76
N GLN A 146 0.35 2.36 -3.66
CA GLN A 146 -0.02 3.65 -4.24
C GLN A 146 -0.41 4.69 -3.18
N ALA A 147 -1.29 4.32 -2.25
CA ALA A 147 -1.70 5.21 -1.16
C ALA A 147 -0.52 5.56 -0.23
N VAL A 148 0.31 4.56 0.10
CA VAL A 148 1.49 4.74 0.95
C VAL A 148 2.50 5.68 0.31
N TRP A 149 2.82 5.49 -0.97
CA TRP A 149 3.73 6.39 -1.68
C TRP A 149 3.23 7.83 -1.71
N THR A 150 1.96 8.05 -2.03
CA THR A 150 1.36 9.38 -2.10
C THR A 150 1.40 10.07 -0.73
N HIS A 151 0.98 9.37 0.31
CA HIS A 151 0.98 9.89 1.68
C HIS A 151 2.40 10.24 2.16
N LEU A 152 3.36 9.31 2.04
CA LEU A 152 4.72 9.53 2.49
C LEU A 152 5.46 10.58 1.63
N TYR A 153 5.12 10.71 0.34
CA TYR A 153 5.61 11.80 -0.50
C TYR A 153 5.25 13.17 0.09
N ARG A 154 4.01 13.37 0.51
CA ARG A 154 3.59 14.65 1.14
C ARG A 154 4.34 14.90 2.45
N ARG A 155 4.67 13.84 3.22
CA ARG A 155 5.47 13.93 4.45
C ARG A 155 6.97 14.17 4.17
N ALA A 156 7.47 13.82 3.01
CA ALA A 156 8.88 13.94 2.67
C ALA A 156 9.41 15.38 2.73
N PHE A 157 8.56 16.37 2.48
CA PHE A 157 8.95 17.79 2.40
C PHE A 157 8.60 18.60 3.65
N THR A 158 8.23 17.96 4.74
CA THR A 158 8.10 18.61 6.05
C THR A 158 9.51 18.82 6.64
N GLY A 159 9.88 20.07 6.91
CA GLY A 159 11.24 20.41 7.36
C GLY A 159 12.26 20.51 6.22
N THR A 160 13.56 20.58 6.57
CA THR A 160 14.66 20.86 5.64
C THR A 160 15.54 19.65 5.33
N ARG A 161 15.43 18.57 6.09
CA ARG A 161 16.27 17.37 5.96
C ARG A 161 15.72 16.41 4.93
N GLN A 162 16.62 15.69 4.28
CA GLN A 162 16.25 14.57 3.41
C GLN A 162 15.80 13.39 4.25
N LYS A 163 14.79 12.68 3.78
CA LYS A 163 14.17 11.56 4.47
C LYS A 163 14.21 10.29 3.63
N LEU A 164 14.52 9.18 4.31
CA LEU A 164 14.29 7.82 3.82
C LEU A 164 13.11 7.26 4.59
N PHE A 165 12.19 6.62 3.90
CA PHE A 165 11.06 5.93 4.52
C PHE A 165 11.19 4.43 4.36
N ALA A 166 10.80 3.68 5.39
CA ALA A 166 10.69 2.23 5.37
C ALA A 166 9.31 1.83 5.90
N TYR A 167 8.45 1.31 5.02
CA TYR A 167 7.13 0.82 5.38
C TYR A 167 7.16 -0.69 5.56
N PHE A 168 6.68 -1.16 6.71
CA PHE A 168 6.68 -2.57 7.09
C PHE A 168 5.27 -3.15 7.04
N HIS A 169 5.07 -4.18 6.23
CA HIS A 169 3.84 -4.96 6.12
C HIS A 169 4.14 -6.40 5.66
N ASP A 170 3.32 -7.35 6.05
CA ASP A 170 3.30 -8.73 5.55
C ASP A 170 4.69 -9.37 5.33
N LYS A 171 5.62 -9.25 6.31
CA LYS A 171 7.01 -9.73 6.26
C LYS A 171 7.89 -9.06 5.20
N ARG A 172 7.45 -7.95 4.64
CA ARG A 172 8.20 -7.12 3.69
C ARG A 172 8.49 -5.75 4.25
N MET A 173 9.53 -5.15 3.73
CA MET A 173 9.92 -3.77 3.97
C MET A 173 10.03 -3.05 2.63
N GLU A 174 9.20 -2.06 2.45
CA GLU A 174 9.24 -1.17 1.29
C GLU A 174 10.09 0.06 1.65
N VAL A 175 11.21 0.23 0.98
CA VAL A 175 12.11 1.39 1.22
C VAL A 175 11.95 2.39 0.09
N MET A 176 11.73 3.66 0.44
CA MET A 176 11.46 4.69 -0.54
C MET A 176 12.05 6.05 -0.17
N ARG A 177 12.39 6.81 -1.20
CA ARG A 177 12.86 8.19 -1.11
C ARG A 177 12.27 9.03 -2.23
N PHE A 178 11.98 10.28 -1.91
CA PHE A 178 11.37 11.22 -2.83
C PHE A 178 12.21 12.46 -3.02
N GLN A 179 12.19 13.01 -4.22
CA GLN A 179 12.60 14.37 -4.55
C GLN A 179 11.39 15.24 -4.82
N ARG A 180 11.57 16.57 -4.88
CA ARG A 180 10.45 17.45 -5.26
C ARG A 180 9.93 17.07 -6.64
N ASN A 181 8.62 16.88 -6.73
CA ASN A 181 7.87 16.56 -7.93
C ASN A 181 8.21 15.19 -8.57
N ARG A 182 8.88 14.28 -7.85
CA ARG A 182 9.11 12.92 -8.34
C ARG A 182 9.53 11.96 -7.21
N PHE A 183 9.34 10.67 -7.45
CA PHE A 183 10.07 9.65 -6.67
C PHE A 183 11.54 9.61 -7.11
N GLU A 184 12.40 9.18 -6.21
CA GLU A 184 13.82 8.97 -6.47
C GLU A 184 14.20 7.50 -6.40
N PHE A 185 13.64 6.80 -5.41
CA PHE A 185 13.90 5.38 -5.16
C PHE A 185 12.68 4.72 -4.52
N SER A 186 12.36 3.52 -4.97
CA SER A 186 11.41 2.62 -4.30
C SER A 186 11.81 1.18 -4.58
N ASN A 187 11.97 0.36 -3.54
CA ASN A 187 12.24 -1.06 -3.67
C ASN A 187 11.69 -1.85 -2.49
N SER A 188 11.33 -3.10 -2.75
CA SER A 188 10.79 -4.06 -1.79
C SER A 188 11.85 -5.07 -1.37
N TYR A 189 11.91 -5.38 -0.08
CA TYR A 189 12.82 -6.35 0.49
C TYR A 189 12.05 -7.33 1.39
N GLU A 190 12.36 -8.61 1.30
CA GLU A 190 11.93 -9.57 2.32
C GLU A 190 12.65 -9.23 3.64
N ALA A 191 11.89 -9.07 4.70
CA ALA A 191 12.38 -8.58 5.98
C ALA A 191 11.81 -9.42 7.12
N THR A 192 12.32 -10.65 7.23
CA THR A 192 11.85 -11.61 8.23
C THR A 192 12.63 -11.55 9.54
N GLY A 193 13.84 -11.01 9.53
CA GLY A 193 14.72 -10.88 10.71
C GLY A 193 15.29 -9.47 10.86
N THR A 194 15.61 -9.10 12.12
CA THR A 194 16.24 -7.81 12.46
C THR A 194 17.51 -7.57 11.64
N SER A 195 18.35 -8.59 11.48
CA SER A 195 19.62 -8.47 10.74
C SER A 195 19.41 -8.15 9.26
N ASP A 196 18.42 -8.77 8.62
CA ASP A 196 18.10 -8.50 7.19
C ASP A 196 17.59 -7.07 7.02
N ILE A 197 16.71 -6.63 7.91
CA ILE A 197 16.18 -5.27 7.93
C ILE A 197 17.33 -4.26 8.06
N LEU A 198 18.19 -4.44 9.05
CA LEU A 198 19.35 -3.57 9.26
C LEU A 198 20.26 -3.54 8.02
N TYR A 199 20.57 -4.71 7.47
CA TYR A 199 21.41 -4.80 6.28
C TYR A 199 20.83 -4.00 5.11
N PHE A 200 19.56 -4.22 4.75
CA PHE A 200 18.95 -3.54 3.62
C PHE A 200 18.77 -2.04 3.87
N LEU A 201 18.37 -1.62 5.07
CA LEU A 201 18.26 -0.21 5.40
C LEU A 201 19.60 0.51 5.29
N LEU A 202 20.66 -0.05 5.87
CA LEU A 202 22.00 0.54 5.81
C LEU A 202 22.58 0.50 4.39
N TYR A 203 22.29 -0.55 3.63
CA TYR A 203 22.68 -0.64 2.22
C TYR A 203 22.04 0.49 1.41
N VAL A 204 20.70 0.67 1.52
CA VAL A 204 19.99 1.74 0.79
C VAL A 204 20.42 3.12 1.29
N TRP A 205 20.59 3.29 2.61
CA TRP A 205 21.10 4.54 3.19
C TRP A 205 22.42 4.95 2.56
N LYS A 206 23.36 4.03 2.45
CA LYS A 206 24.66 4.25 1.81
C LYS A 206 24.53 4.48 0.30
N LEU A 207 23.69 3.68 -0.39
CA LEU A 207 23.44 3.80 -1.82
C LEU A 207 22.90 5.20 -2.19
N MET A 208 22.01 5.74 -1.34
CA MET A 208 21.41 7.06 -1.52
C MET A 208 22.34 8.21 -1.06
N GLY A 209 23.56 7.92 -0.62
CA GLY A 209 24.51 8.93 -0.16
C GLY A 209 24.02 9.72 1.06
N MET A 210 23.23 9.08 1.94
CA MET A 210 22.63 9.77 3.09
C MET A 210 23.63 9.92 4.24
N ASP A 211 23.67 11.10 4.85
CA ASP A 211 24.54 11.43 5.97
C ASP A 211 23.93 11.02 7.30
N ARG A 212 24.78 10.48 8.20
CA ARG A 212 24.38 9.98 9.52
C ARG A 212 23.70 11.02 10.41
N GLY A 213 24.20 12.26 10.40
CA GLY A 213 23.78 13.34 11.30
C GLY A 213 22.74 14.28 10.73
N ASP A 214 22.70 14.39 9.39
CA ASP A 214 21.88 15.39 8.71
C ASP A 214 20.59 14.84 8.11
N ASN A 215 20.57 13.56 7.75
CA ASN A 215 19.40 12.94 7.16
C ASN A 215 18.56 12.14 8.18
N GLU A 216 17.34 11.81 7.83
CA GLU A 216 16.35 11.19 8.70
C GLU A 216 15.81 9.88 8.10
N LEU A 217 15.68 8.85 8.94
CA LEU A 217 14.99 7.61 8.62
C LEU A 217 13.67 7.55 9.36
N TYR A 218 12.60 7.32 8.64
CA TYR A 218 11.26 7.09 9.19
C TYR A 218 10.78 5.68 8.90
N MET A 219 10.50 4.93 9.95
CA MET A 219 9.93 3.59 9.90
C MET A 219 8.43 3.66 10.17
N VAL A 220 7.63 2.98 9.37
CA VAL A 220 6.17 3.08 9.34
C VAL A 220 5.55 1.69 9.30
N GLY A 221 4.36 1.51 9.86
CA GLY A 221 3.62 0.25 9.83
C GLY A 221 4.03 -0.73 10.91
N ASN A 222 4.07 -2.02 10.56
CA ASN A 222 4.31 -3.12 11.51
C ASN A 222 5.81 -3.36 11.73
N VAL A 223 6.51 -2.33 12.25
CA VAL A 223 7.95 -2.43 12.53
C VAL A 223 8.21 -3.53 13.57
N PRO A 224 8.99 -4.58 13.25
CA PRO A 224 9.30 -5.64 14.20
C PRO A 224 10.28 -5.15 15.28
N ASN A 225 10.17 -5.71 16.48
CA ASN A 225 11.12 -5.44 17.59
C ASN A 225 11.48 -3.94 17.72
N ARG A 226 10.49 -3.05 17.79
CA ARG A 226 10.60 -1.58 17.62
C ARG A 226 11.76 -0.96 18.40
N ASP A 227 11.93 -1.29 19.68
CA ASP A 227 12.95 -0.68 20.52
C ASP A 227 14.35 -1.20 20.19
N GLU A 228 14.48 -2.50 19.94
CA GLU A 228 15.72 -3.13 19.49
C GLU A 228 16.15 -2.54 18.13
N MET A 229 15.24 -2.50 17.17
CA MET A 229 15.49 -1.95 15.83
C MET A 229 16.00 -0.50 15.91
N ARG A 230 15.36 0.35 16.71
CA ARG A 230 15.81 1.72 16.92
C ARG A 230 17.20 1.79 17.56
N GLY A 231 17.44 0.96 18.56
CA GLY A 231 18.73 0.91 19.27
C GLY A 231 19.89 0.51 18.35
N GLU A 232 19.69 -0.51 17.54
CA GLU A 232 20.68 -0.97 16.56
C GLU A 232 20.93 0.08 15.47
N LEU A 233 19.87 0.68 14.91
CA LEU A 233 20.00 1.73 13.90
C LEU A 233 20.67 2.99 14.42
N GLN A 234 20.50 3.33 15.70
CA GLN A 234 21.07 4.54 16.32
C GLN A 234 22.60 4.60 16.19
N GLN A 235 23.26 3.45 16.13
CA GLN A 235 24.71 3.37 15.95
C GLN A 235 25.17 3.88 14.57
N PHE A 236 24.30 3.79 13.57
CA PHE A 236 24.60 4.13 12.18
C PHE A 236 23.81 5.33 11.68
N ILE A 237 22.59 5.52 12.11
CA ILE A 237 21.67 6.57 11.71
C ILE A 237 21.18 7.29 12.96
N SER A 238 21.77 8.46 13.28
CA SER A 238 21.46 9.17 14.53
C SER A 238 20.02 9.65 14.61
N ARG A 239 19.38 9.88 13.46
CA ARG A 239 18.01 10.38 13.36
C ARG A 239 17.09 9.33 12.75
N ASN A 240 16.77 8.29 13.55
CA ASN A 240 15.81 7.26 13.16
C ASN A 240 14.56 7.34 14.04
N TYR A 241 13.41 7.27 13.41
CA TYR A 241 12.12 7.46 14.03
C TYR A 241 11.13 6.36 13.61
N ILE A 242 10.29 5.94 14.54
CA ILE A 242 9.09 5.16 14.22
C ILE A 242 7.92 6.13 14.24
N MET A 243 7.23 6.26 13.11
CA MET A 243 6.09 7.16 13.00
C MET A 243 4.96 6.72 13.92
N ASN A 244 4.39 7.68 14.63
CA ASN A 244 3.16 7.46 15.37
C ASN A 244 1.98 7.62 14.40
N ILE A 245 1.28 6.51 14.15
CA ILE A 245 0.19 6.43 13.16
C ILE A 245 -0.97 7.38 13.53
N GLU A 246 -1.31 7.48 14.81
CA GLU A 246 -2.41 8.37 15.25
C GLU A 246 -2.08 9.82 14.93
N THR A 247 -0.89 10.27 15.29
CA THR A 247 -0.43 11.64 15.04
C THR A 247 -0.27 11.91 13.54
N ASP A 248 0.19 10.91 12.78
CA ASP A 248 0.37 11.03 11.34
C ASP A 248 -0.94 11.31 10.60
N PHE A 249 -2.03 10.75 11.09
CA PHE A 249 -3.39 10.96 10.56
C PHE A 249 -4.26 11.84 11.45
N ASN A 250 -3.67 12.88 12.09
CA ASN A 250 -4.38 13.90 12.84
C ASN A 250 -5.30 13.36 13.96
N ASN A 251 -4.95 12.21 14.54
CA ASN A 251 -5.72 11.52 15.59
C ASN A 251 -7.14 11.10 15.17
N ALA A 252 -7.37 10.88 13.88
CA ALA A 252 -8.63 10.33 13.38
C ALA A 252 -8.97 9.00 14.09
N GLU A 253 -10.25 8.72 14.31
CA GLU A 253 -10.67 7.48 15.00
C GLU A 253 -10.20 6.22 14.28
N MET A 254 -10.23 6.22 12.94
CA MET A 254 -9.68 5.13 12.15
C MET A 254 -8.17 4.89 12.40
N ALA A 255 -7.41 5.97 12.66
CA ALA A 255 -5.97 5.86 12.91
C ALA A 255 -5.64 5.10 14.19
N LYS A 256 -6.52 5.15 15.19
CA LYS A 256 -6.40 4.46 16.48
C LYS A 256 -6.68 2.95 16.40
N ARG A 257 -7.33 2.49 15.32
CA ARG A 257 -7.68 1.09 15.14
C ARG A 257 -6.46 0.28 14.69
N ASN A 258 -6.06 -0.72 15.46
CA ASN A 258 -4.91 -1.58 15.17
C ASN A 258 -5.22 -2.68 14.15
N ASP A 259 -6.50 -2.99 13.92
CA ASP A 259 -6.97 -3.98 12.96
C ASP A 259 -6.98 -3.48 11.51
N ILE A 260 -6.86 -2.16 11.30
CA ILE A 260 -6.82 -1.54 9.97
C ILE A 260 -5.35 -1.27 9.59
N PRO A 261 -4.85 -1.84 8.47
CA PRO A 261 -3.49 -1.63 8.04
C PRO A 261 -3.22 -0.18 7.60
N TYR A 262 -1.95 0.22 7.67
CA TYR A 262 -1.51 1.58 7.35
C TYR A 262 -1.85 2.02 5.93
N ASP A 263 -1.76 1.12 4.95
CA ASP A 263 -2.10 1.40 3.56
C ASP A 263 -3.59 1.79 3.37
N LEU A 264 -4.51 1.16 4.10
CA LEU A 264 -5.92 1.57 4.11
C LEU A 264 -6.12 2.90 4.84
N LYS A 265 -5.38 3.15 5.93
CA LYS A 265 -5.42 4.46 6.61
C LYS A 265 -4.93 5.56 5.67
N ALA A 266 -3.83 5.33 4.95
CA ALA A 266 -3.32 6.26 3.94
C ALA A 266 -4.33 6.48 2.78
N LEU A 267 -5.09 5.45 2.41
CA LEU A 267 -6.10 5.56 1.35
C LEU A 267 -7.31 6.42 1.74
N TYR A 268 -7.73 6.35 3.00
CA TYR A 268 -8.97 6.98 3.46
C TYR A 268 -8.79 8.28 4.23
N LEU A 269 -7.62 8.50 4.83
CA LEU A 269 -7.38 9.63 5.74
C LEU A 269 -6.43 10.70 5.17
N ASP A 270 -5.89 10.50 3.95
CA ASP A 270 -4.92 11.42 3.34
C ASP A 270 -5.52 12.46 2.36
#